data_cdeb0e274e4d44436b186e33c9b5e829
#
_entry.id   cdeb0e274e4d44436b186e33c9b5e829
#
_cell.length_a   1.000
_cell.length_b   1.000
_cell.length_c   1.000
_cell.angle_alpha   90.00
_cell.angle_beta   90.00
_cell.angle_gamma   90.00
#
_symmetry.space_group_name_H-M   'P 1'
#
loop_
_entity.id
_entity.type
_entity.pdbx_description
1 polymer ?
#
loop_
_entity_poly.entity_id
_entity_poly.type
_entity_poly.pdbx_seq_one_letter_code
_entity_poly.pdbx_strand_id
1 'polypeptide(L)'
;MIGRGLLAVALGLLALAPIKARAAEKFTTIYSARVMAQALPWIAEDAGLFKKYNLDHSLVFIASSSIVTAALLGGDPDMTMTGGVGNVIAFVRGSTDIAYVGSAKNLMTQNIIAGGNLKRPEDLKGKRIAVSRIGSNSHYFTIQALRRHNMEPNRDYTFLQSGGDPESLTALLAGGVEVACLTPPTDVQALSRGYHYVIYGPDLKIPYAATSFVTKRSTIARRPQAMAQYMRAMGEASKIMHSDREVVYKVLGKQLRIDDRSILDAAYNAEIKVMEPRLALKAEAFQAILDEVAQTDDRAKKVKPQELTDPRFLNDMEKSGFWDQIWGKR
;
A
#
# COMPACT_ATOMS: atom_id res chain seq x y z
N MET A 1 -25.72 -86.22 -3.34
CA MET A 1 -25.38 -85.44 -2.12
C MET A 1 -24.84 -84.06 -2.55
N ILE A 2 -25.55 -83.05 -2.24
CA ILE A 2 -25.39 -81.68 -2.77
C ILE A 2 -24.59 -80.85 -1.74
N GLY A 3 -23.37 -80.43 -2.09
CA GLY A 3 -22.58 -79.49 -1.27
C GLY A 3 -22.83 -78.04 -1.61
N ARG A 4 -23.39 -77.32 -0.65
CA ARG A 4 -23.65 -75.85 -0.77
C ARG A 4 -22.38 -75.07 -0.39
N GLY A 5 -21.75 -74.38 -1.35
CA GLY A 5 -20.69 -73.40 -1.10
C GLY A 5 -21.29 -72.04 -0.71
N LEU A 6 -20.99 -71.60 0.48
CA LEU A 6 -21.28 -70.19 0.90
C LEU A 6 -20.22 -69.25 0.35
N LEU A 7 -20.62 -68.33 -0.50
CA LEU A 7 -19.82 -67.19 -0.96
C LEU A 7 -19.97 -66.04 0.06
N ALA A 8 -18.94 -65.77 0.85
CA ALA A 8 -18.92 -64.63 1.76
C ALA A 8 -18.50 -63.38 0.97
N VAL A 9 -19.45 -62.45 0.78
CA VAL A 9 -19.19 -61.11 0.22
C VAL A 9 -18.71 -60.21 1.36
N ALA A 10 -17.44 -59.89 1.39
CA ALA A 10 -16.86 -58.92 2.30
C ALA A 10 -17.14 -57.50 1.75
N LEU A 11 -18.15 -56.77 2.27
CA LEU A 11 -18.34 -55.36 2.04
C LEU A 11 -17.25 -54.57 2.77
N GLY A 12 -16.28 -54.03 2.01
CA GLY A 12 -15.30 -53.10 2.54
C GLY A 12 -15.98 -51.71 2.79
N LEU A 13 -16.25 -51.38 4.03
CA LEU A 13 -16.59 -50.02 4.44
C LEU A 13 -15.35 -49.12 4.23
N LEU A 14 -15.29 -48.36 3.15
CA LEU A 14 -14.40 -47.20 3.06
C LEU A 14 -14.86 -46.19 4.10
N ALA A 15 -14.16 -46.08 5.21
CA ALA A 15 -14.31 -45.01 6.17
C ALA A 15 -13.91 -43.71 5.51
N LEU A 16 -14.86 -42.91 5.03
CA LEU A 16 -14.68 -41.48 4.68
C LEU A 16 -14.32 -40.75 5.98
N ALA A 17 -12.99 -40.59 6.22
CA ALA A 17 -12.53 -39.71 7.29
C ALA A 17 -13.10 -38.28 7.01
N PRO A 18 -13.77 -37.63 7.98
CA PRO A 18 -14.27 -36.30 7.78
C PRO A 18 -13.07 -35.39 7.51
N ILE A 19 -13.02 -34.78 6.33
CA ILE A 19 -12.08 -33.69 6.05
C ILE A 19 -12.46 -32.59 7.03
N LYS A 20 -11.71 -32.47 8.13
CA LYS A 20 -11.87 -31.33 9.06
C LYS A 20 -11.68 -30.06 8.25
N ALA A 21 -12.76 -29.38 7.92
CA ALA A 21 -12.69 -28.02 7.37
C ALA A 21 -11.86 -27.20 8.37
N ARG A 22 -10.65 -26.82 7.97
CA ARG A 22 -9.79 -25.98 8.80
C ARG A 22 -10.48 -24.63 8.94
N ALA A 23 -10.75 -24.21 10.18
CA ALA A 23 -11.33 -22.89 10.44
C ALA A 23 -10.50 -21.80 9.75
N ALA A 24 -11.19 -20.78 9.22
CA ALA A 24 -10.53 -19.67 8.56
C ALA A 24 -9.55 -19.00 9.56
N GLU A 25 -8.37 -18.67 9.07
CA GLU A 25 -7.31 -18.12 9.91
C GLU A 25 -7.50 -16.61 10.03
N LYS A 26 -7.65 -16.10 11.26
CA LYS A 26 -7.77 -14.66 11.52
C LYS A 26 -6.54 -13.93 11.01
N PHE A 27 -6.73 -12.85 10.29
CA PHE A 27 -5.66 -12.04 9.72
C PHE A 27 -6.01 -10.57 9.73
N THR A 28 -5.19 -9.76 10.37
CA THR A 28 -5.44 -8.32 10.49
C THR A 28 -4.46 -7.52 9.63
N THR A 29 -5.00 -6.67 8.77
CA THR A 29 -4.23 -5.69 7.99
C THR A 29 -4.58 -4.28 8.43
N ILE A 30 -3.56 -3.44 8.67
CA ILE A 30 -3.72 -2.00 8.85
C ILE A 30 -3.27 -1.28 7.58
N TYR A 31 -4.06 -0.32 7.09
CA TYR A 31 -3.68 0.51 5.95
C TYR A 31 -3.69 2.01 6.30
N SER A 32 -2.83 2.80 5.63
CA SER A 32 -2.48 4.14 6.06
C SER A 32 -3.18 5.28 5.32
N ALA A 33 -3.82 5.01 4.18
CA ALA A 33 -4.44 6.05 3.35
C ALA A 33 -5.66 5.53 2.57
N ARG A 34 -6.66 6.40 2.43
CA ARG A 34 -7.85 6.15 1.60
C ARG A 34 -7.59 6.67 0.18
N VAL A 35 -6.77 5.94 -0.56
CA VAL A 35 -6.32 6.27 -1.92
C VAL A 35 -6.35 5.03 -2.81
N MET A 36 -6.39 5.22 -4.12
CA MET A 36 -6.43 4.10 -5.07
C MET A 36 -5.25 3.14 -4.89
N ALA A 37 -4.05 3.65 -4.65
CA ALA A 37 -2.86 2.82 -4.49
C ALA A 37 -2.95 1.83 -3.31
N GLN A 38 -3.85 2.04 -2.35
CA GLN A 38 -4.10 1.13 -1.22
C GLN A 38 -5.41 0.33 -1.34
N ALA A 39 -6.02 0.27 -2.53
CA ALA A 39 -7.30 -0.39 -2.73
C ALA A 39 -7.24 -1.92 -2.88
N LEU A 40 -6.06 -2.53 -2.95
CA LEU A 40 -5.95 -4.00 -3.13
C LEU A 40 -6.72 -4.80 -2.06
N PRO A 41 -6.65 -4.49 -0.75
CA PRO A 41 -7.45 -5.20 0.25
C PRO A 41 -8.96 -4.99 0.07
N TRP A 42 -9.41 -3.82 -0.38
CA TRP A 42 -10.83 -3.56 -0.65
C TRP A 42 -11.33 -4.40 -1.84
N ILE A 43 -10.51 -4.50 -2.90
CA ILE A 43 -10.79 -5.35 -4.07
C ILE A 43 -10.83 -6.81 -3.66
N ALA A 44 -9.88 -7.26 -2.84
CA ALA A 44 -9.83 -8.63 -2.34
C ALA A 44 -11.07 -8.98 -1.50
N GLU A 45 -11.56 -8.04 -0.68
CA GLU A 45 -12.77 -8.19 0.11
C GLU A 45 -14.01 -8.31 -0.79
N ASP A 46 -14.21 -7.34 -1.72
CA ASP A 46 -15.38 -7.31 -2.62
C ASP A 46 -15.41 -8.55 -3.54
N ALA A 47 -14.25 -9.05 -3.97
CA ALA A 47 -14.11 -10.25 -4.80
C ALA A 47 -14.12 -11.58 -4.00
N GLY A 48 -14.25 -11.55 -2.67
CA GLY A 48 -14.27 -12.73 -1.81
C GLY A 48 -12.93 -13.50 -1.76
N LEU A 49 -11.81 -12.86 -2.09
CA LEU A 49 -10.50 -13.51 -2.16
C LEU A 49 -10.00 -13.96 -0.80
N PHE A 50 -10.28 -13.24 0.27
CA PHE A 50 -9.88 -13.68 1.61
C PHE A 50 -10.55 -14.99 1.99
N LYS A 51 -11.86 -15.12 1.70
CA LYS A 51 -12.57 -16.39 1.89
C LYS A 51 -12.02 -17.50 1.00
N LYS A 52 -11.71 -17.22 -0.26
CA LYS A 52 -11.06 -18.15 -1.20
C LYS A 52 -9.76 -18.71 -0.63
N TYR A 53 -8.98 -17.87 0.04
CA TYR A 53 -7.70 -18.23 0.65
C TYR A 53 -7.81 -18.63 2.13
N ASN A 54 -9.02 -18.93 2.61
CA ASN A 54 -9.28 -19.38 3.98
C ASN A 54 -8.77 -18.41 5.06
N LEU A 55 -8.95 -17.10 4.83
CA LEU A 55 -8.64 -16.03 5.78
C LEU A 55 -9.93 -15.41 6.31
N ASP A 56 -10.02 -15.27 7.64
CA ASP A 56 -10.96 -14.40 8.35
C ASP A 56 -10.28 -13.04 8.52
N HIS A 57 -10.47 -12.18 7.51
CA HIS A 57 -9.70 -10.95 7.36
C HIS A 57 -10.39 -9.76 8.03
N SER A 58 -9.61 -8.99 8.78
CA SER A 58 -9.99 -7.69 9.33
C SER A 58 -9.13 -6.59 8.75
N LEU A 59 -9.76 -5.55 8.21
CA LEU A 59 -9.07 -4.39 7.63
C LEU A 59 -9.30 -3.15 8.50
N VAL A 60 -8.23 -2.55 9.01
CA VAL A 60 -8.27 -1.40 9.91
C VAL A 60 -7.62 -0.19 9.24
N PHE A 61 -8.34 0.93 9.20
CA PHE A 61 -7.80 2.20 8.73
C PHE A 61 -7.18 2.98 9.89
N ILE A 62 -5.91 3.37 9.72
CA ILE A 62 -5.23 4.32 10.61
C ILE A 62 -4.55 5.37 9.74
N ALA A 63 -5.07 6.59 9.77
CA ALA A 63 -4.52 7.68 8.95
C ALA A 63 -3.05 7.94 9.26
N SER A 64 -2.24 8.09 8.19
CA SER A 64 -0.82 8.36 8.20
C SER A 64 0.11 7.14 8.39
N SER A 65 1.07 7.04 7.47
CA SER A 65 2.08 5.97 7.45
C SER A 65 2.96 5.97 8.71
N SER A 66 3.23 7.13 9.33
CA SER A 66 4.02 7.19 10.56
C SER A 66 3.32 6.53 11.77
N ILE A 67 1.99 6.67 11.87
CA ILE A 67 1.21 6.00 12.93
C ILE A 67 1.10 4.50 12.66
N VAL A 68 0.90 4.10 11.40
CA VAL A 68 0.87 2.68 11.02
C VAL A 68 2.20 1.99 11.30
N THR A 69 3.34 2.68 11.09
CA THR A 69 4.66 2.17 11.52
C THR A 69 4.71 1.93 13.03
N ALA A 70 4.19 2.85 13.84
CA ALA A 70 4.16 2.68 15.30
C ALA A 70 3.28 1.48 15.71
N ALA A 71 2.10 1.30 15.09
CA ALA A 71 1.23 0.14 15.32
C ALA A 71 1.92 -1.18 14.95
N LEU A 72 2.65 -1.23 13.81
CA LEU A 72 3.43 -2.40 13.42
C LEU A 72 4.49 -2.75 14.48
N LEU A 73 5.21 -1.74 14.98
CA LEU A 73 6.22 -1.93 16.02
C LEU A 73 5.59 -2.43 17.33
N GLY A 74 4.40 -1.93 17.69
CA GLY A 74 3.60 -2.42 18.82
C GLY A 74 3.17 -3.88 18.71
N GLY A 75 3.07 -4.41 17.50
CA GLY A 75 2.78 -5.82 17.24
C GLY A 75 1.31 -6.14 16.99
N ASP A 76 0.46 -5.12 16.82
CA ASP A 76 -0.99 -5.29 16.65
C ASP A 76 -1.38 -5.99 15.34
N PRO A 77 -0.87 -5.61 14.13
CA PRO A 77 -1.29 -6.24 12.89
C PRO A 77 -0.42 -7.42 12.46
N ASP A 78 -1.00 -8.31 11.66
CA ASP A 78 -0.24 -9.31 10.90
C ASP A 78 0.48 -8.66 9.71
N MET A 79 -0.18 -7.69 9.08
CA MET A 79 0.32 -6.97 7.91
C MET A 79 -0.02 -5.50 7.97
N THR A 80 0.83 -4.66 7.41
CA THR A 80 0.47 -3.27 7.11
C THR A 80 0.59 -2.99 5.63
N MET A 81 -0.27 -2.13 5.10
CA MET A 81 -0.14 -1.55 3.77
C MET A 81 0.15 -0.06 3.91
N THR A 82 1.41 0.31 3.72
CA THR A 82 1.90 1.64 4.08
C THR A 82 3.15 2.02 3.28
N GLY A 83 3.62 3.25 3.45
CA GLY A 83 4.85 3.73 2.82
C GLY A 83 6.13 3.47 3.63
N GLY A 84 7.26 3.80 3.02
CA GLY A 84 8.58 3.30 3.40
C GLY A 84 9.30 4.02 4.51
N VAL A 85 9.33 5.38 4.54
CA VAL A 85 10.32 6.13 5.32
C VAL A 85 10.30 5.82 6.82
N GLY A 86 9.13 5.73 7.44
CA GLY A 86 9.02 5.44 8.89
C GLY A 86 9.57 4.07 9.25
N ASN A 87 9.24 3.05 8.44
CA ASN A 87 9.72 1.68 8.66
C ASN A 87 11.23 1.56 8.41
N VAL A 88 11.78 2.27 7.41
CA VAL A 88 13.24 2.30 7.15
C VAL A 88 13.98 2.99 8.30
N ILE A 89 13.48 4.12 8.80
CA ILE A 89 14.04 4.79 9.97
C ILE A 89 14.04 3.86 11.19
N ALA A 90 12.92 3.17 11.43
CA ALA A 90 12.81 2.23 12.55
C ALA A 90 13.81 1.06 12.40
N PHE A 91 13.94 0.52 11.19
CA PHE A 91 14.92 -0.54 10.89
C PHE A 91 16.36 -0.08 11.15
N VAL A 92 16.76 1.08 10.61
CA VAL A 92 18.09 1.71 10.79
C VAL A 92 18.38 1.93 12.28
N ARG A 93 17.36 2.22 13.07
CA ARG A 93 17.47 2.43 14.52
C ARG A 93 17.43 1.15 15.36
N GLY A 94 17.39 -0.02 14.72
CA GLY A 94 17.51 -1.32 15.39
C GLY A 94 16.27 -2.20 15.36
N SER A 95 15.12 -1.74 14.79
CA SER A 95 13.92 -2.58 14.63
C SER A 95 14.07 -3.53 13.42
N THR A 96 15.09 -4.38 13.43
CA THR A 96 15.48 -5.25 12.30
C THR A 96 14.49 -6.40 12.04
N ASP A 97 13.48 -6.57 12.89
CA ASP A 97 12.39 -7.51 12.70
C ASP A 97 11.42 -7.10 11.58
N ILE A 98 11.43 -5.83 11.15
CA ILE A 98 10.62 -5.32 10.03
C ILE A 98 11.05 -5.98 8.72
N ALA A 99 10.07 -6.37 7.89
CA ALA A 99 10.29 -6.90 6.55
C ALA A 99 9.23 -6.41 5.56
N TYR A 100 9.67 -5.96 4.39
CA TYR A 100 8.83 -5.69 3.24
C TYR A 100 8.68 -6.96 2.41
N VAL A 101 7.45 -7.42 2.21
CA VAL A 101 7.15 -8.71 1.54
C VAL A 101 6.58 -8.54 0.14
N GLY A 102 6.25 -7.32 -0.25
CA GLY A 102 5.76 -6.95 -1.57
C GLY A 102 5.49 -5.44 -1.65
N SER A 103 5.38 -4.90 -2.85
CA SER A 103 5.06 -3.49 -3.06
C SER A 103 4.05 -3.33 -4.19
N ALA A 104 2.95 -2.62 -3.91
CA ALA A 104 1.97 -2.26 -4.91
C ALA A 104 2.39 -1.02 -5.71
N LYS A 105 3.30 -0.19 -5.17
CA LYS A 105 3.80 1.01 -5.87
C LYS A 105 5.20 1.39 -5.37
N ASN A 106 6.14 1.59 -6.31
CA ASN A 106 7.54 1.92 -6.03
C ASN A 106 7.95 3.35 -6.48
N LEU A 107 6.98 4.21 -6.76
CA LEU A 107 7.18 5.61 -7.10
C LEU A 107 6.27 6.51 -6.26
N MET A 108 6.73 7.70 -5.92
CA MET A 108 5.88 8.72 -5.34
C MET A 108 5.03 9.41 -6.43
N THR A 109 3.74 9.56 -6.16
CA THR A 109 2.77 10.18 -7.09
C THR A 109 1.92 11.25 -6.41
N GLN A 110 2.32 11.69 -5.21
CA GLN A 110 1.70 12.82 -4.54
C GLN A 110 1.85 14.08 -5.38
N ASN A 111 0.92 15.02 -5.22
CA ASN A 111 0.91 16.28 -5.94
C ASN A 111 0.89 17.44 -4.95
N ILE A 112 1.61 18.52 -5.25
CA ILE A 112 1.48 19.78 -4.51
C ILE A 112 0.43 20.63 -5.22
N ILE A 113 -0.63 20.95 -4.50
CA ILE A 113 -1.82 21.62 -5.03
C ILE A 113 -2.05 22.94 -4.30
N ALA A 114 -2.37 23.97 -5.05
CA ALA A 114 -2.73 25.28 -4.51
C ALA A 114 -3.84 25.94 -5.32
N GLY A 115 -4.40 27.00 -4.77
CA GLY A 115 -5.39 27.85 -5.45
C GLY A 115 -4.83 29.22 -5.81
N GLY A 116 -5.64 30.01 -6.53
CA GLY A 116 -5.34 31.41 -6.83
C GLY A 116 -4.07 31.61 -7.66
N ASN A 117 -3.19 32.50 -7.20
CA ASN A 117 -1.98 32.90 -7.91
C ASN A 117 -0.72 32.07 -7.58
N LEU A 118 -0.84 31.03 -6.74
CA LEU A 118 0.30 30.19 -6.35
C LEU A 118 0.57 29.13 -7.42
N LYS A 119 1.20 29.51 -8.53
CA LYS A 119 1.35 28.66 -9.71
C LYS A 119 2.71 27.97 -9.82
N ARG A 120 3.73 28.48 -9.15
CA ARG A 120 5.11 27.98 -9.21
C ARG A 120 5.58 27.59 -7.83
N PRO A 121 6.54 26.69 -7.70
CA PRO A 121 7.10 26.29 -6.41
C PRO A 121 7.58 27.47 -5.56
N GLU A 122 8.18 28.49 -6.20
CA GLU A 122 8.70 29.68 -5.52
C GLU A 122 7.58 30.53 -4.86
N ASP A 123 6.36 30.44 -5.38
CA ASP A 123 5.19 31.16 -4.83
C ASP A 123 4.77 30.57 -3.47
N LEU A 124 5.29 29.38 -3.11
CA LEU A 124 4.99 28.71 -1.85
C LEU A 124 5.82 29.22 -0.66
N LYS A 125 6.74 30.20 -0.87
CA LYS A 125 7.50 30.79 0.23
C LYS A 125 6.59 31.45 1.25
N GLY A 126 6.84 31.15 2.53
CA GLY A 126 6.03 31.62 3.66
C GLY A 126 4.69 30.92 3.82
N LYS A 127 4.34 29.93 2.96
CA LYS A 127 3.06 29.24 3.01
C LYS A 127 3.06 28.05 3.95
N ARG A 128 1.84 27.67 4.39
CA ARG A 128 1.59 26.44 5.13
C ARG A 128 1.10 25.35 4.18
N ILE A 129 1.75 24.20 4.23
CA ILE A 129 1.44 23.06 3.38
C ILE A 129 0.80 21.96 4.23
N ALA A 130 -0.43 21.56 3.90
CA ALA A 130 -1.09 20.46 4.57
C ALA A 130 -0.43 19.13 4.17
N VAL A 131 -0.07 18.34 5.17
CA VAL A 131 0.43 16.96 5.06
C VAL A 131 -0.28 16.10 6.09
N SER A 132 -0.32 14.79 5.91
CA SER A 132 -1.00 13.93 6.90
C SER A 132 -0.36 14.05 8.29
N ARG A 133 0.94 13.82 8.40
CA ARG A 133 1.75 14.00 9.63
C ARG A 133 3.22 14.19 9.29
N ILE A 134 3.97 14.74 10.23
CA ILE A 134 5.44 14.74 10.16
C ILE A 134 5.95 13.28 10.14
N GLY A 135 6.90 12.98 9.27
CA GLY A 135 7.44 11.62 9.06
C GLY A 135 6.56 10.71 8.18
N SER A 136 5.46 11.22 7.61
CA SER A 136 4.62 10.48 6.67
C SER A 136 5.11 10.59 5.22
N ASN A 137 4.46 9.85 4.31
CA ASN A 137 4.75 9.91 2.88
C ASN A 137 4.52 11.30 2.29
N SER A 138 3.41 11.97 2.64
CA SER A 138 3.12 13.32 2.13
C SER A 138 4.14 14.35 2.64
N HIS A 139 4.60 14.22 3.88
CA HIS A 139 5.67 15.04 4.43
C HIS A 139 6.99 14.81 3.68
N TYR A 140 7.40 13.54 3.54
CA TYR A 140 8.61 13.17 2.80
C TYR A 140 8.57 13.68 1.36
N PHE A 141 7.47 13.40 0.63
CA PHE A 141 7.30 13.86 -0.74
C PHE A 141 7.44 15.38 -0.87
N THR A 142 6.76 16.13 0.00
CA THR A 142 6.79 17.61 -0.05
C THR A 142 8.22 18.12 0.09
N ILE A 143 9.00 17.56 1.02
CA ILE A 143 10.42 17.94 1.18
C ILE A 143 11.22 17.61 -0.07
N GLN A 144 11.10 16.38 -0.60
CA GLN A 144 11.84 15.95 -1.79
C GLN A 144 11.48 16.79 -3.03
N ALA A 145 10.20 17.13 -3.18
CA ALA A 145 9.71 17.92 -4.30
C ALA A 145 10.23 19.37 -4.23
N LEU A 146 10.13 20.01 -3.07
CA LEU A 146 10.50 21.42 -2.91
C LEU A 146 12.01 21.66 -2.81
N ARG A 147 12.80 20.68 -2.33
CA ARG A 147 14.27 20.75 -2.38
C ARG A 147 14.80 20.86 -3.81
N ARG A 148 14.12 20.30 -4.81
CA ARG A 148 14.50 20.48 -6.22
C ARG A 148 14.36 21.91 -6.70
N HIS A 149 13.66 22.76 -5.93
CA HIS A 149 13.50 24.20 -6.13
C HIS A 149 14.24 25.01 -5.07
N ASN A 150 15.26 24.42 -4.40
CA ASN A 150 16.08 25.05 -3.36
C ASN A 150 15.26 25.58 -2.16
N MET A 151 14.13 24.95 -1.86
CA MET A 151 13.27 25.31 -0.73
C MET A 151 13.38 24.28 0.39
N GLU A 152 13.57 24.77 1.62
CA GLU A 152 13.70 23.93 2.81
C GLU A 152 12.59 24.20 3.83
N PRO A 153 12.13 23.14 4.55
CA PRO A 153 11.13 23.29 5.59
C PRO A 153 11.64 24.20 6.72
N ASN A 154 10.72 24.92 7.36
CA ASN A 154 10.94 25.91 8.43
C ASN A 154 11.74 27.15 8.02
N ARG A 155 12.39 27.16 6.87
CA ARG A 155 13.02 28.35 6.28
C ARG A 155 12.10 29.01 5.25
N ASP A 156 11.59 28.23 4.30
CA ASP A 156 10.83 28.73 3.16
C ASP A 156 9.34 28.43 3.26
N TYR A 157 8.94 27.38 3.98
CA TYR A 157 7.56 26.99 4.19
C TYR A 157 7.40 26.20 5.50
N THR A 158 6.15 26.04 5.95
CA THR A 158 5.84 25.26 7.17
C THR A 158 4.78 24.21 6.87
N PHE A 159 4.59 23.28 7.82
CA PHE A 159 3.60 22.21 7.68
C PHE A 159 2.40 22.40 8.61
N LEU A 160 1.20 22.07 8.09
CA LEU A 160 0.02 21.74 8.88
C LEU A 160 -0.19 20.23 8.86
N GLN A 161 -0.24 19.60 10.04
CA GLN A 161 -0.60 18.18 10.15
C GLN A 161 -2.13 18.04 10.15
N SER A 162 -2.71 17.60 9.03
CA SER A 162 -4.16 17.53 8.83
C SER A 162 -4.79 16.19 9.20
N GLY A 163 -3.99 15.11 9.21
CA GLY A 163 -4.47 13.75 9.49
C GLY A 163 -4.39 12.80 8.30
N GLY A 164 -4.92 13.18 7.15
CA GLY A 164 -4.92 12.38 5.92
C GLY A 164 -5.24 13.21 4.68
N ASP A 165 -5.32 12.59 3.51
CA ASP A 165 -5.62 13.28 2.26
C ASP A 165 -7.02 13.95 2.26
N PRO A 166 -8.11 13.30 2.75
CA PRO A 166 -9.40 13.96 2.84
C PRO A 166 -9.41 15.19 3.76
N GLU A 167 -8.72 15.11 4.89
CA GLU A 167 -8.60 16.21 5.86
C GLU A 167 -7.71 17.32 5.30
N SER A 168 -6.65 16.99 4.54
CA SER A 168 -5.82 17.97 3.82
C SER A 168 -6.63 18.72 2.77
N LEU A 169 -7.46 18.00 2.00
CA LEU A 169 -8.39 18.60 1.03
C LEU A 169 -9.39 19.52 1.74
N THR A 170 -9.98 19.07 2.83
CA THR A 170 -10.92 19.89 3.62
C THR A 170 -10.26 21.17 4.12
N ALA A 171 -9.05 21.09 4.66
CA ALA A 171 -8.29 22.25 5.12
C ALA A 171 -7.98 23.24 3.99
N LEU A 172 -7.64 22.73 2.80
CA LEU A 172 -7.40 23.52 1.60
C LEU A 172 -8.68 24.24 1.14
N LEU A 173 -9.80 23.53 1.03
CA LEU A 173 -11.08 24.08 0.58
C LEU A 173 -11.66 25.10 1.55
N ALA A 174 -11.43 24.93 2.84
CA ALA A 174 -11.86 25.86 3.89
C ALA A 174 -10.92 27.08 4.04
N GLY A 175 -9.82 27.18 3.27
CA GLY A 175 -8.83 28.24 3.40
C GLY A 175 -7.97 28.15 4.67
N GLY A 176 -8.01 27.03 5.37
CA GLY A 176 -7.16 26.77 6.54
C GLY A 176 -5.67 26.63 6.21
N VAL A 177 -5.38 26.27 4.95
CA VAL A 177 -4.05 26.28 4.34
C VAL A 177 -4.17 26.79 2.91
N GLU A 178 -3.07 27.29 2.36
CA GLU A 178 -3.01 27.72 0.96
C GLU A 178 -2.57 26.62 0.01
N VAL A 179 -1.94 25.57 0.56
CA VAL A 179 -1.29 24.49 -0.21
C VAL A 179 -1.55 23.14 0.46
N ALA A 180 -1.76 22.10 -0.32
CA ALA A 180 -1.88 20.75 0.20
C ALA A 180 -1.08 19.74 -0.64
N CYS A 181 -0.53 18.74 0.01
CA CYS A 181 0.02 17.54 -0.63
C CYS A 181 -1.08 16.48 -0.70
N LEU A 182 -1.56 16.18 -1.89
CA LEU A 182 -2.69 15.27 -2.13
C LEU A 182 -2.31 14.14 -3.10
N THR A 183 -3.07 13.05 -3.02
CA THR A 183 -2.94 11.86 -3.87
C THR A 183 -4.30 11.56 -4.54
N PRO A 184 -4.35 10.95 -5.74
CA PRO A 184 -5.62 10.54 -6.34
C PRO A 184 -6.47 9.63 -5.42
N PRO A 185 -7.77 9.91 -5.27
CA PRO A 185 -8.60 10.85 -6.03
C PRO A 185 -8.74 12.25 -5.40
N THR A 186 -8.16 12.56 -4.25
CA THR A 186 -8.37 13.83 -3.55
C THR A 186 -7.77 15.04 -4.29
N ASP A 187 -6.69 14.84 -5.01
CA ASP A 187 -6.11 15.85 -5.92
C ASP A 187 -7.08 16.16 -7.06
N VAL A 188 -7.68 15.14 -7.69
CA VAL A 188 -8.70 15.35 -8.76
C VAL A 188 -9.91 16.10 -8.23
N GLN A 189 -10.34 15.81 -6.99
CA GLN A 189 -11.42 16.55 -6.34
C GLN A 189 -11.05 18.02 -6.10
N ALA A 190 -9.78 18.34 -5.78
CA ALA A 190 -9.32 19.71 -5.68
C ALA A 190 -9.34 20.43 -7.04
N LEU A 191 -8.85 19.76 -8.11
CA LEU A 191 -8.86 20.30 -9.46
C LEU A 191 -10.27 20.63 -9.94
N SER A 192 -11.26 19.78 -9.67
CA SER A 192 -12.67 20.02 -10.04
C SER A 192 -13.27 21.25 -9.34
N ARG A 193 -12.60 21.78 -8.31
CA ARG A 193 -12.99 22.98 -7.57
C ARG A 193 -12.12 24.21 -7.89
N GLY A 194 -11.35 24.18 -9.00
CA GLY A 194 -10.57 25.30 -9.49
C GLY A 194 -9.16 25.42 -8.88
N TYR A 195 -8.72 24.46 -8.10
CA TYR A 195 -7.32 24.33 -7.69
C TYR A 195 -6.47 23.76 -8.83
N HIS A 196 -5.14 23.84 -8.72
CA HIS A 196 -4.24 23.38 -9.77
C HIS A 196 -2.97 22.76 -9.17
N TYR A 197 -2.26 21.98 -9.96
CA TYR A 197 -0.95 21.46 -9.61
C TYR A 197 0.09 22.60 -9.64
N VAL A 198 0.78 22.79 -8.52
CA VAL A 198 2.04 23.55 -8.47
C VAL A 198 3.21 22.63 -8.80
N ILE A 199 3.12 21.38 -8.31
CA ILE A 199 4.05 20.30 -8.69
C ILE A 199 3.22 19.06 -8.97
N TYR A 200 3.37 18.52 -10.18
CA TYR A 200 2.81 17.22 -10.53
C TYR A 200 3.84 16.14 -10.22
N GLY A 201 3.58 15.36 -9.16
CA GLY A 201 4.54 14.43 -8.59
C GLY A 201 5.02 13.33 -9.51
N PRO A 202 4.17 12.72 -10.38
CA PRO A 202 4.61 11.69 -11.31
C PRO A 202 5.77 12.11 -12.23
N ASP A 203 5.87 13.40 -12.59
CA ASP A 203 6.95 13.92 -13.42
C ASP A 203 8.30 13.91 -12.71
N LEU A 204 8.30 13.94 -11.40
CA LEU A 204 9.53 13.92 -10.59
C LEU A 204 10.19 12.55 -10.56
N LYS A 205 9.45 11.48 -10.86
CA LYS A 205 9.93 10.07 -10.89
C LYS A 205 10.75 9.69 -9.65
N ILE A 206 10.28 10.08 -8.45
CA ILE A 206 10.99 9.82 -7.19
C ILE A 206 10.82 8.34 -6.84
N PRO A 207 11.89 7.52 -6.86
CA PRO A 207 11.83 6.13 -6.42
C PRO A 207 11.54 6.11 -4.92
N TYR A 208 10.57 5.27 -4.52
CA TYR A 208 10.17 5.17 -3.12
C TYR A 208 9.23 3.98 -2.92
N ALA A 209 9.40 3.20 -1.86
CA ALA A 209 8.47 2.14 -1.47
C ALA A 209 7.15 2.76 -0.98
N ALA A 210 6.36 3.33 -1.93
CA ALA A 210 5.24 4.24 -1.66
C ALA A 210 4.04 3.53 -1.05
N THR A 211 3.76 2.30 -1.52
CA THR A 211 2.69 1.46 -1.01
C THR A 211 3.19 0.03 -0.98
N SER A 212 3.57 -0.42 0.20
CA SER A 212 4.19 -1.73 0.40
C SER A 212 3.48 -2.54 1.47
N PHE A 213 3.56 -3.86 1.35
CA PHE A 213 3.14 -4.81 2.36
C PHE A 213 4.30 -5.02 3.32
N VAL A 214 4.11 -4.59 4.57
CA VAL A 214 5.14 -4.60 5.60
C VAL A 214 4.65 -5.38 6.81
N THR A 215 5.49 -6.28 7.32
CA THR A 215 5.20 -7.12 8.48
C THR A 215 6.46 -7.30 9.33
N LYS A 216 6.42 -8.18 10.31
CA LYS A 216 7.58 -8.60 11.10
C LYS A 216 8.08 -9.98 10.65
N ARG A 217 9.38 -10.19 10.63
CA ARG A 217 9.99 -11.51 10.36
C ARG A 217 9.52 -12.55 11.37
N SER A 218 9.37 -12.14 12.63
CA SER A 218 8.79 -12.98 13.68
C SER A 218 7.33 -13.38 13.40
N THR A 219 6.52 -12.49 12.81
CA THR A 219 5.15 -12.82 12.38
C THR A 219 5.15 -13.78 11.19
N ILE A 220 6.05 -13.57 10.22
CA ILE A 220 6.23 -14.52 9.10
C ILE A 220 6.58 -15.91 9.64
N ALA A 221 7.50 -16.00 10.60
CA ALA A 221 7.93 -17.28 11.18
C ALA A 221 6.79 -17.99 11.93
N ARG A 222 5.94 -17.25 12.65
CA ARG A 222 4.79 -17.83 13.37
C ARG A 222 3.64 -18.22 12.45
N ARG A 223 3.43 -17.52 11.34
CA ARG A 223 2.23 -17.62 10.50
C ARG A 223 2.54 -17.67 8.99
N PRO A 224 3.49 -18.54 8.56
CA PRO A 224 3.97 -18.52 7.17
C PRO A 224 2.87 -18.83 6.15
N GLN A 225 1.92 -19.72 6.51
CA GLN A 225 0.81 -20.08 5.63
C GLN A 225 -0.19 -18.93 5.44
N ALA A 226 -0.61 -18.26 6.52
CA ALA A 226 -1.51 -17.11 6.43
C ALA A 226 -0.89 -15.97 5.62
N MET A 227 0.41 -15.72 5.79
CA MET A 227 1.15 -14.74 5.00
C MET A 227 1.14 -15.09 3.51
N ALA A 228 1.42 -16.35 3.16
CA ALA A 228 1.39 -16.82 1.76
C ALA A 228 -0.02 -16.69 1.16
N GLN A 229 -1.06 -17.05 1.91
CA GLN A 229 -2.46 -16.92 1.51
C GLN A 229 -2.85 -15.45 1.28
N TYR A 230 -2.46 -14.56 2.19
CA TYR A 230 -2.70 -13.12 2.05
C TYR A 230 -2.00 -12.54 0.81
N MET A 231 -0.73 -12.87 0.58
CA MET A 231 0.01 -12.37 -0.59
C MET A 231 -0.58 -12.89 -1.91
N ARG A 232 -1.11 -14.12 -1.95
CA ARG A 232 -1.85 -14.64 -3.12
C ARG A 232 -3.16 -13.87 -3.34
N ALA A 233 -3.91 -13.57 -2.27
CA ALA A 233 -5.11 -12.73 -2.38
C ALA A 233 -4.78 -11.33 -2.93
N MET A 234 -3.68 -10.72 -2.48
CA MET A 234 -3.20 -9.43 -3.01
C MET A 234 -2.75 -9.53 -4.47
N GLY A 235 -2.14 -10.64 -4.87
CA GLY A 235 -1.76 -10.90 -6.26
C GLY A 235 -2.98 -10.96 -7.20
N GLU A 236 -4.04 -11.69 -6.81
CA GLU A 236 -5.30 -11.72 -7.58
C GLU A 236 -6.02 -10.36 -7.57
N ALA A 237 -6.05 -9.67 -6.42
CA ALA A 237 -6.60 -8.32 -6.35
C ALA A 237 -5.85 -7.34 -7.28
N SER A 238 -4.53 -7.48 -7.39
CA SER A 238 -3.74 -6.71 -8.34
C SER A 238 -4.11 -7.04 -9.79
N LYS A 239 -4.34 -8.32 -10.11
CA LYS A 239 -4.85 -8.70 -11.43
C LYS A 239 -6.18 -8.03 -11.75
N ILE A 240 -7.15 -8.08 -10.82
CA ILE A 240 -8.46 -7.42 -10.97
C ILE A 240 -8.25 -5.91 -11.17
N MET A 241 -7.43 -5.26 -10.34
CA MET A 241 -7.14 -3.83 -10.44
C MET A 241 -6.65 -3.42 -11.83
N HIS A 242 -5.85 -4.24 -12.50
CA HIS A 242 -5.29 -3.93 -13.81
C HIS A 242 -6.16 -4.37 -14.99
N SER A 243 -7.09 -5.31 -14.79
CA SER A 243 -7.87 -5.90 -15.89
C SER A 243 -9.36 -5.55 -15.88
N ASP A 244 -9.90 -5.10 -14.75
CA ASP A 244 -11.33 -4.79 -14.59
C ASP A 244 -11.53 -3.43 -13.94
N ARG A 245 -11.55 -2.40 -14.77
CA ARG A 245 -11.74 -1.00 -14.37
C ARG A 245 -13.06 -0.78 -13.65
N GLU A 246 -14.15 -1.46 -14.06
CA GLU A 246 -15.48 -1.27 -13.48
C GLU A 246 -15.53 -1.77 -12.03
N VAL A 247 -14.90 -2.91 -11.75
CA VAL A 247 -14.76 -3.39 -10.37
C VAL A 247 -13.98 -2.39 -9.53
N VAL A 248 -12.90 -1.82 -10.05
CA VAL A 248 -12.11 -0.81 -9.32
C VAL A 248 -12.95 0.43 -9.03
N TYR A 249 -13.73 0.93 -9.99
CA TYR A 249 -14.61 2.10 -9.79
C TYR A 249 -15.68 1.83 -8.76
N LYS A 250 -16.35 0.68 -8.83
CA LYS A 250 -17.33 0.26 -7.82
C LYS A 250 -16.74 0.26 -6.42
N VAL A 251 -15.55 -0.34 -6.27
CA VAL A 251 -14.87 -0.45 -4.99
C VAL A 251 -14.42 0.91 -4.47
N LEU A 252 -13.78 1.73 -5.32
CA LEU A 252 -13.35 3.07 -4.93
C LEU A 252 -14.54 3.97 -4.59
N GLY A 253 -15.58 3.97 -5.42
CA GLY A 253 -16.81 4.75 -5.19
C GLY A 253 -17.42 4.44 -3.82
N LYS A 254 -17.58 3.15 -3.51
CA LYS A 254 -18.08 2.68 -2.22
C LYS A 254 -17.19 3.09 -1.04
N GLN A 255 -15.89 2.84 -1.13
CA GLN A 255 -14.96 3.05 -0.02
C GLN A 255 -14.63 4.52 0.23
N LEU A 256 -14.61 5.34 -0.82
CA LEU A 256 -14.27 6.75 -0.76
C LEU A 256 -15.49 7.68 -0.81
N ARG A 257 -16.70 7.11 -1.01
CA ARG A 257 -17.97 7.85 -1.17
C ARG A 257 -17.88 8.85 -2.32
N ILE A 258 -17.42 8.38 -3.47
CA ILE A 258 -17.29 9.15 -4.70
C ILE A 258 -18.25 8.56 -5.74
N ASP A 259 -19.28 9.32 -6.12
CA ASP A 259 -20.25 8.92 -7.13
C ASP A 259 -19.87 9.47 -8.53
N ASP A 260 -19.02 10.47 -8.59
CA ASP A 260 -18.57 11.08 -9.84
C ASP A 260 -17.58 10.16 -10.56
N ARG A 261 -18.07 9.55 -11.65
CA ARG A 261 -17.29 8.64 -12.48
C ARG A 261 -16.07 9.32 -13.12
N SER A 262 -16.14 10.60 -13.42
CA SER A 262 -15.01 11.33 -14.02
C SER A 262 -13.83 11.44 -13.07
N ILE A 263 -14.10 11.62 -11.76
CA ILE A 263 -13.10 11.62 -10.71
C ILE A 263 -12.47 10.22 -10.56
N LEU A 264 -13.29 9.17 -10.58
CA LEU A 264 -12.80 7.80 -10.49
C LEU A 264 -11.94 7.42 -11.70
N ASP A 265 -12.36 7.81 -12.90
CA ASP A 265 -11.61 7.57 -14.14
C ASP A 265 -10.26 8.30 -14.14
N ALA A 266 -10.25 9.57 -13.77
CA ALA A 266 -9.02 10.36 -13.68
C ALA A 266 -8.05 9.78 -12.64
N ALA A 267 -8.53 9.40 -11.45
CA ALA A 267 -7.73 8.77 -10.42
C ALA A 267 -7.15 7.44 -10.86
N TYR A 268 -7.96 6.60 -11.51
CA TYR A 268 -7.50 5.32 -12.05
C TYR A 268 -6.41 5.50 -13.09
N ASN A 269 -6.62 6.37 -14.07
CA ASN A 269 -5.67 6.61 -15.17
C ASN A 269 -4.35 7.21 -14.68
N ALA A 270 -4.38 8.02 -13.63
CA ALA A 270 -3.18 8.57 -13.01
C ALA A 270 -2.32 7.51 -12.30
N GLU A 271 -2.96 6.59 -11.58
CA GLU A 271 -2.26 5.66 -10.69
C GLU A 271 -1.93 4.31 -11.36
N ILE A 272 -2.80 3.77 -12.22
CA ILE A 272 -2.63 2.39 -12.72
C ILE A 272 -1.31 2.15 -13.45
N LYS A 273 -0.76 3.16 -14.11
CA LYS A 273 0.49 3.08 -14.88
C LYS A 273 1.72 2.88 -14.00
N VAL A 274 1.64 3.24 -12.72
CA VAL A 274 2.74 3.16 -11.76
C VAL A 274 2.52 2.08 -10.70
N MET A 275 1.37 1.38 -10.77
CA MET A 275 1.10 0.22 -9.91
C MET A 275 1.90 -0.99 -10.41
N GLU A 276 2.41 -1.79 -9.46
CA GLU A 276 3.20 -2.98 -9.74
C GLU A 276 2.29 -4.20 -9.93
N PRO A 277 2.13 -4.73 -11.15
CA PRO A 277 1.17 -5.83 -11.41
C PRO A 277 1.47 -7.10 -10.62
N ARG A 278 2.74 -7.39 -10.39
CA ARG A 278 3.22 -8.58 -9.65
C ARG A 278 3.79 -8.23 -8.28
N LEU A 279 3.43 -7.07 -7.73
CA LEU A 279 3.80 -6.60 -6.39
C LEU A 279 5.31 -6.53 -6.14
N ALA A 280 6.09 -6.23 -7.17
CA ALA A 280 7.54 -6.29 -7.17
C ALA A 280 8.17 -5.33 -6.14
N LEU A 281 9.20 -5.82 -5.44
CA LEU A 281 10.08 -5.02 -4.59
C LEU A 281 11.23 -4.50 -5.44
N LYS A 282 11.38 -3.18 -5.56
CA LYS A 282 12.44 -2.53 -6.36
C LYS A 282 13.52 -1.98 -5.45
N ALA A 283 14.74 -2.47 -5.60
CA ALA A 283 15.88 -2.09 -4.75
C ALA A 283 16.12 -0.57 -4.76
N GLU A 284 15.98 0.08 -5.92
CA GLU A 284 16.14 1.53 -6.05
C GLU A 284 15.16 2.34 -5.20
N ALA A 285 13.96 1.82 -4.97
CA ALA A 285 12.97 2.48 -4.12
C ALA A 285 13.38 2.49 -2.64
N PHE A 286 14.04 1.44 -2.18
CA PHE A 286 14.58 1.35 -0.83
C PHE A 286 15.89 2.13 -0.69
N GLN A 287 16.76 2.06 -1.71
CA GLN A 287 18.02 2.81 -1.72
C GLN A 287 17.76 4.31 -1.61
N ALA A 288 16.83 4.86 -2.37
CA ALA A 288 16.47 6.27 -2.29
C ALA A 288 16.03 6.70 -0.88
N ILE A 289 15.30 5.84 -0.15
CA ILE A 289 14.92 6.12 1.23
C ILE A 289 16.14 6.05 2.15
N LEU A 290 17.02 5.07 1.99
CA LEU A 290 18.24 4.93 2.78
C LEU A 290 19.18 6.12 2.58
N ASP A 291 19.33 6.60 1.34
CA ASP A 291 20.14 7.77 1.01
C ASP A 291 19.62 9.05 1.69
N GLU A 292 18.30 9.22 1.74
CA GLU A 292 17.70 10.34 2.46
C GLU A 292 17.87 10.22 3.98
N VAL A 293 17.64 9.04 4.54
CA VAL A 293 17.82 8.80 5.98
C VAL A 293 19.28 9.00 6.37
N ALA A 294 20.24 8.66 5.50
CA ALA A 294 21.67 8.82 5.71
C ALA A 294 22.10 10.30 5.85
N GLN A 295 21.29 11.25 5.41
CA GLN A 295 21.57 12.68 5.62
C GLN A 295 21.49 13.08 7.11
N THR A 296 20.74 12.32 7.90
CA THR A 296 20.53 12.61 9.33
C THR A 296 20.93 11.47 10.27
N ASP A 297 21.17 10.26 9.73
CA ASP A 297 21.52 9.07 10.50
C ASP A 297 22.51 8.18 9.71
N ASP A 298 23.80 8.30 10.02
CA ASP A 298 24.88 7.58 9.33
C ASP A 298 24.74 6.05 9.37
N ARG A 299 23.93 5.49 10.29
CA ARG A 299 23.67 4.05 10.33
C ARG A 299 23.01 3.57 9.05
N ALA A 300 22.23 4.42 8.38
CA ALA A 300 21.59 4.09 7.11
C ALA A 300 22.58 3.74 5.98
N LYS A 301 23.79 4.32 6.01
CA LYS A 301 24.86 4.02 5.03
C LYS A 301 25.35 2.56 5.09
N LYS A 302 25.07 1.86 6.19
CA LYS A 302 25.49 0.47 6.42
C LYS A 302 24.40 -0.54 6.07
N VAL A 303 23.17 -0.10 5.86
CA VAL A 303 22.00 -0.95 5.54
C VAL A 303 21.85 -1.09 4.03
N LYS A 304 21.70 -2.32 3.56
CA LYS A 304 21.42 -2.61 2.14
C LYS A 304 19.92 -2.79 1.92
N PRO A 305 19.38 -2.43 0.75
CA PRO A 305 17.96 -2.64 0.40
C PRO A 305 17.45 -4.06 0.66
N GLN A 306 18.31 -5.06 0.42
CA GLN A 306 17.96 -6.48 0.60
C GLN A 306 17.72 -6.85 2.07
N GLU A 307 18.31 -6.13 3.02
CA GLU A 307 18.11 -6.37 4.45
C GLU A 307 16.72 -5.91 4.92
N LEU A 308 16.11 -4.95 4.20
CA LEU A 308 14.74 -4.48 4.45
C LEU A 308 13.68 -5.42 3.90
N THR A 309 14.02 -6.29 2.94
CA THR A 309 13.05 -7.05 2.16
C THR A 309 13.04 -8.54 2.49
N ASP A 310 11.90 -9.19 2.25
CA ASP A 310 11.74 -10.64 2.29
C ASP A 310 10.87 -11.08 1.11
N PRO A 311 11.46 -11.37 -0.05
CA PRO A 311 10.72 -11.67 -1.27
C PRO A 311 10.21 -13.12 -1.35
N ARG A 312 10.31 -13.93 -0.27
CA ARG A 312 9.96 -15.36 -0.30
C ARG A 312 8.60 -15.66 -0.88
N PHE A 313 7.57 -14.89 -0.52
CA PHE A 313 6.21 -15.12 -1.02
C PHE A 313 6.06 -14.79 -2.50
N LEU A 314 6.72 -13.72 -2.98
CA LEU A 314 6.75 -13.39 -4.41
C LEU A 314 7.50 -14.47 -5.20
N ASN A 315 8.63 -14.95 -4.68
CA ASN A 315 9.41 -16.03 -5.28
C ASN A 315 8.62 -17.34 -5.31
N ASP A 316 7.86 -17.66 -4.26
CA ASP A 316 7.02 -18.86 -4.21
C ASP A 316 5.85 -18.77 -5.21
N MET A 317 5.26 -17.59 -5.39
CA MET A 317 4.24 -17.35 -6.41
C MET A 317 4.82 -17.50 -7.83
N GLU A 318 6.04 -17.02 -8.08
CA GLU A 318 6.73 -17.22 -9.36
C GLU A 318 7.02 -18.71 -9.62
N LYS A 319 7.67 -19.39 -8.67
CA LYS A 319 8.04 -20.81 -8.77
C LYS A 319 6.84 -21.75 -8.92
N SER A 320 5.71 -21.41 -8.29
CA SER A 320 4.48 -22.23 -8.35
C SER A 320 3.68 -21.99 -9.64
N GLY A 321 4.12 -21.11 -10.54
CA GLY A 321 3.36 -20.73 -11.73
C GLY A 321 2.10 -19.90 -11.44
N PHE A 322 1.93 -19.37 -10.21
CA PHE A 322 0.76 -18.59 -9.82
C PHE A 322 0.57 -17.36 -10.72
N TRP A 323 1.65 -16.65 -11.03
CA TRP A 323 1.57 -15.48 -11.89
C TRP A 323 1.15 -15.82 -13.31
N ASP A 324 1.63 -16.92 -13.87
CA ASP A 324 1.23 -17.40 -15.21
C ASP A 324 -0.23 -17.84 -15.24
N GLN A 325 -0.70 -18.43 -14.14
CA GLN A 325 -2.10 -18.82 -14.00
C GLN A 325 -3.05 -17.62 -14.02
N ILE A 326 -2.71 -16.50 -13.35
CA ILE A 326 -3.60 -15.35 -13.24
C ILE A 326 -3.39 -14.29 -14.33
N TRP A 327 -2.16 -14.17 -14.88
CA TRP A 327 -1.83 -13.20 -15.92
C TRP A 327 -1.77 -13.77 -17.34
N GLY A 328 -1.80 -15.09 -17.48
CA GLY A 328 -1.44 -15.80 -18.72
C GLY A 328 0.07 -15.96 -18.85
N LYS A 329 0.49 -16.96 -19.62
CA LYS A 329 1.91 -17.14 -19.96
C LYS A 329 2.40 -15.94 -20.76
N ARG A 330 3.61 -15.45 -20.44
CA ARG A 330 4.31 -14.41 -21.21
C ARG A 330 4.73 -14.92 -22.56
#